data_92f3d8ac8c9b4a08bfa5b6969193b065
#
_entry.id   92f3d8ac8c9b4a08bfa5b6969193b065
#
_cell.length_a   1.000
_cell.length_b   1.000
_cell.length_c   1.000
_cell.angle_alpha   90.00
_cell.angle_beta   90.00
_cell.angle_gamma   90.00
#
_symmetry.space_group_name_H-M   'P 1'
#
loop_
_entity.id
_entity.type
_entity.pdbx_description
1 polymer ?
#
loop_
_entity_poly.entity_id
_entity_poly.type
_entity_poly.pdbx_seq_one_letter_code
_entity_poly.pdbx_strand_id
1 'polypeptide(L)'
;MKAILILLLQTTVAYTLSAQQDTLPARVYQLARLSTVKDSSRDRIQIMDGSTSVMANIEAHLTTLAPGKAAHPPHTHTNQEELIIVKEGLLKVTIKGVSKLLSAGGLAYSLPGDEHGAINAGKSKAVYYVVKYTTHNQVNAERGEHSGGSILQNWNEPKVDKTDRGERRQFFNRTTSLFEKFDMHATTLQKGAVSHLPHTHRQEEIILIKSGNVSMQIGDKHYPAAAGDLIFLPTGVPHALENTGSGTTTYFAFQWQ
;
A
#
# COMPACT_ATOMS: atom_id res chain seq x y z
N MET A 1 3.63 24.28 -76.88
CA MET A 1 2.85 23.55 -75.84
C MET A 1 3.82 23.25 -74.70
N LYS A 2 3.66 23.94 -73.55
CA LYS A 2 4.48 23.71 -72.34
C LYS A 2 3.63 22.86 -71.38
N ALA A 3 4.12 21.66 -71.10
CA ALA A 3 3.47 20.80 -70.06
C ALA A 3 3.90 21.24 -68.65
N ILE A 4 2.93 21.56 -67.83
CA ILE A 4 3.12 21.85 -66.40
C ILE A 4 3.00 20.53 -65.63
N LEU A 5 4.11 20.11 -64.98
CA LEU A 5 4.12 18.94 -64.10
C LEU A 5 3.73 19.39 -62.72
N ILE A 6 2.57 18.99 -62.25
CA ILE A 6 2.06 19.22 -60.89
C ILE A 6 2.59 18.10 -60.00
N LEU A 7 3.53 18.43 -59.08
CA LEU A 7 4.04 17.51 -58.08
C LEU A 7 3.09 17.54 -56.86
N LEU A 8 2.32 16.49 -56.66
CA LEU A 8 1.51 16.30 -55.45
C LEU A 8 2.39 15.80 -54.32
N LEU A 9 2.61 16.67 -53.32
CA LEU A 9 3.31 16.33 -52.10
C LEU A 9 2.30 15.63 -51.17
N GLN A 10 2.39 14.31 -51.03
CA GLN A 10 1.62 13.58 -49.99
C GLN A 10 2.32 13.69 -48.64
N THR A 11 1.75 14.47 -47.73
CA THR A 11 2.18 14.52 -46.33
C THR A 11 1.55 13.37 -45.58
N THR A 12 2.33 12.33 -45.28
CA THR A 12 1.94 11.26 -44.33
C THR A 12 2.06 11.79 -42.91
N VAL A 13 0.91 12.01 -42.25
CA VAL A 13 0.85 12.29 -40.81
C VAL A 13 0.97 10.96 -40.10
N ALA A 14 2.14 10.68 -39.51
CA ALA A 14 2.34 9.54 -38.63
C ALA A 14 1.66 9.84 -37.27
N TYR A 15 0.55 9.21 -37.01
CA TYR A 15 -0.03 9.17 -35.66
C TYR A 15 0.80 8.21 -34.81
N THR A 16 1.62 8.75 -33.91
CA THR A 16 2.20 7.95 -32.85
C THR A 16 1.08 7.62 -31.85
N LEU A 17 0.55 6.39 -31.90
CA LEU A 17 -0.22 5.86 -30.80
C LEU A 17 0.75 5.74 -29.60
N SER A 18 0.66 6.68 -28.67
CA SER A 18 1.17 6.49 -27.33
C SER A 18 0.37 5.32 -26.72
N ALA A 19 1.01 4.19 -26.52
CA ALA A 19 0.42 3.11 -25.74
C ALA A 19 0.16 3.69 -24.34
N GLN A 20 -1.08 3.94 -24.00
CA GLN A 20 -1.49 4.33 -22.66
C GLN A 20 -1.14 3.13 -21.77
N GLN A 21 -0.16 3.31 -20.90
CA GLN A 21 0.24 2.28 -19.95
C GLN A 21 -0.97 1.99 -19.07
N ASP A 22 -1.49 0.76 -19.09
CA ASP A 22 -2.62 0.36 -18.27
C ASP A 22 -2.24 0.52 -16.80
N THR A 23 -2.78 1.55 -16.16
CA THR A 23 -2.58 1.80 -14.73
C THR A 23 -3.53 0.93 -13.90
N LEU A 24 -3.12 0.65 -12.66
CA LEU A 24 -3.94 -0.12 -11.72
C LEU A 24 -5.31 0.57 -11.52
N PRO A 25 -6.43 -0.15 -11.73
CA PRO A 25 -7.76 0.41 -11.55
C PRO A 25 -8.17 0.44 -10.07
N ALA A 26 -9.13 1.30 -9.73
CA ALA A 26 -9.81 1.24 -8.44
C ALA A 26 -10.44 -0.15 -8.25
N ARG A 27 -10.07 -0.85 -7.17
CA ARG A 27 -10.47 -2.25 -6.99
C ARG A 27 -10.37 -2.73 -5.56
N VAL A 28 -11.25 -3.67 -5.20
CA VAL A 28 -11.12 -4.54 -4.02
C VAL A 28 -10.40 -5.83 -4.42
N TYR A 29 -9.24 -6.08 -3.83
CA TYR A 29 -8.48 -7.32 -3.96
C TYR A 29 -8.88 -8.26 -2.81
N GLN A 30 -9.75 -9.22 -3.11
CA GLN A 30 -10.23 -10.19 -2.11
C GLN A 30 -9.17 -11.28 -1.90
N LEU A 31 -8.53 -11.27 -0.72
CA LEU A 31 -7.41 -12.16 -0.40
C LEU A 31 -7.77 -13.64 -0.59
N ALA A 32 -9.00 -14.02 -0.24
CA ALA A 32 -9.47 -15.42 -0.36
C ALA A 32 -9.58 -15.92 -1.82
N ARG A 33 -9.53 -15.02 -2.81
CA ARG A 33 -9.58 -15.35 -4.26
C ARG A 33 -8.22 -15.40 -4.92
N LEU A 34 -7.16 -15.08 -4.18
CA LEU A 34 -5.80 -15.04 -4.71
C LEU A 34 -5.07 -16.35 -4.44
N SER A 35 -4.20 -16.73 -5.38
CA SER A 35 -3.43 -17.96 -5.27
C SER A 35 -2.18 -17.79 -4.42
N THR A 36 -1.86 -18.82 -3.63
CA THR A 36 -0.62 -18.89 -2.86
C THR A 36 0.46 -19.56 -3.68
N VAL A 37 1.60 -18.91 -3.82
CA VAL A 37 2.84 -19.50 -4.32
C VAL A 37 3.68 -19.93 -3.13
N LYS A 38 4.09 -21.19 -3.11
CA LYS A 38 4.92 -21.78 -2.04
C LYS A 38 6.34 -22.00 -2.52
N ASP A 39 7.29 -21.62 -1.70
CA ASP A 39 8.70 -21.99 -1.87
C ASP A 39 9.27 -22.56 -0.57
N SER A 40 10.57 -22.92 -0.56
CA SER A 40 11.24 -23.53 0.59
C SER A 40 11.40 -22.57 1.78
N SER A 41 11.30 -21.27 1.57
CA SER A 41 11.55 -20.23 2.58
C SER A 41 10.26 -19.59 3.08
N ARG A 42 9.23 -19.47 2.22
CA ARG A 42 8.02 -18.73 2.49
C ARG A 42 6.84 -19.16 1.61
N ASP A 43 5.62 -18.89 2.08
CA ASP A 43 4.45 -18.82 1.22
C ASP A 43 4.18 -17.35 0.85
N ARG A 44 3.79 -17.08 -0.41
CA ARG A 44 3.50 -15.72 -0.89
C ARG A 44 2.17 -15.68 -1.65
N ILE A 45 1.40 -14.62 -1.41
CA ILE A 45 0.22 -14.27 -2.21
C ILE A 45 0.49 -12.89 -2.82
N GLN A 46 0.60 -12.82 -4.15
CA GLN A 46 0.63 -11.55 -4.86
C GLN A 46 -0.76 -10.93 -4.83
N ILE A 47 -0.89 -9.68 -4.34
CA ILE A 47 -2.18 -8.97 -4.23
C ILE A 47 -2.35 -8.02 -5.40
N MET A 48 -1.39 -7.13 -5.61
CA MET A 48 -1.37 -6.19 -6.73
C MET A 48 0.07 -5.91 -7.16
N ASP A 49 0.25 -5.58 -8.42
CA ASP A 49 1.53 -5.20 -9.01
C ASP A 49 1.26 -4.42 -10.30
N GLY A 50 1.76 -3.19 -10.40
CA GLY A 50 1.59 -2.36 -11.59
C GLY A 50 1.87 -0.89 -11.36
N SER A 51 1.81 -0.10 -12.43
CA SER A 51 1.97 1.35 -12.39
C SER A 51 0.68 2.06 -12.02
N THR A 52 0.81 3.31 -11.58
CA THR A 52 -0.32 4.22 -11.35
C THR A 52 -0.03 5.57 -12.03
N SER A 53 -0.92 6.54 -11.87
CA SER A 53 -0.68 7.90 -12.38
C SER A 53 0.46 8.61 -11.64
N VAL A 54 0.77 8.19 -10.42
CA VAL A 54 1.77 8.81 -9.53
C VAL A 54 3.02 7.95 -9.38
N MET A 55 2.87 6.61 -9.43
CA MET A 55 3.93 5.64 -9.18
C MET A 55 4.40 4.92 -10.44
N ALA A 56 5.71 4.77 -10.61
CA ALA A 56 6.29 3.90 -11.62
C ALA A 56 5.89 2.44 -11.40
N ASN A 57 5.89 2.02 -10.14
CA ASN A 57 5.34 0.73 -9.72
C ASN A 57 4.89 0.77 -8.27
N ILE A 58 3.78 0.10 -7.98
CA ILE A 58 3.34 -0.26 -6.64
C ILE A 58 3.05 -1.75 -6.60
N GLU A 59 3.71 -2.44 -5.67
CA GLU A 59 3.55 -3.88 -5.47
C GLU A 59 3.02 -4.14 -4.06
N ALA A 60 2.00 -4.99 -3.91
CA ALA A 60 1.56 -5.46 -2.60
C ALA A 60 1.44 -6.98 -2.60
N HIS A 61 1.97 -7.62 -1.55
CA HIS A 61 1.85 -9.05 -1.34
C HIS A 61 1.74 -9.42 0.13
N LEU A 62 1.24 -10.63 0.40
CA LEU A 62 1.23 -11.25 1.72
C LEU A 62 2.31 -12.33 1.76
N THR A 63 3.11 -12.33 2.84
CA THR A 63 4.14 -13.33 3.09
C THR A 63 3.82 -14.10 4.38
N THR A 64 4.00 -15.43 4.34
CA THR A 64 3.92 -16.31 5.51
C THR A 64 5.25 -16.98 5.74
N LEU A 65 5.78 -16.89 6.97
CA LEU A 65 7.04 -17.51 7.40
C LEU A 65 6.80 -18.56 8.48
N ALA A 66 7.45 -19.71 8.36
CA ALA A 66 7.57 -20.65 9.45
C ALA A 66 8.45 -20.09 10.60
N PRO A 67 8.36 -20.62 11.83
CA PRO A 67 9.19 -20.20 12.96
C PRO A 67 10.68 -20.19 12.61
N GLY A 68 11.38 -19.11 12.99
CA GLY A 68 12.81 -18.92 12.76
C GLY A 68 13.21 -18.64 11.31
N LYS A 69 12.27 -18.56 10.36
CA LYS A 69 12.57 -18.29 8.94
C LYS A 69 12.54 -16.81 8.63
N ALA A 70 13.39 -16.42 7.67
CA ALA A 70 13.36 -15.13 6.98
C ALA A 70 12.96 -15.35 5.51
N ALA A 71 12.33 -14.38 4.89
CA ALA A 71 11.96 -14.47 3.48
C ALA A 71 13.20 -14.41 2.56
N HIS A 72 14.19 -13.63 2.96
CA HIS A 72 15.47 -13.39 2.29
C HIS A 72 16.48 -12.80 3.30
N PRO A 73 17.79 -12.77 2.98
CA PRO A 73 18.78 -12.05 3.77
C PRO A 73 18.46 -10.54 3.86
N PRO A 74 19.01 -9.80 4.85
CA PRO A 74 18.94 -8.34 4.87
C PRO A 74 19.42 -7.75 3.55
N HIS A 75 18.75 -6.70 3.07
CA HIS A 75 19.04 -6.07 1.78
C HIS A 75 18.65 -4.58 1.80
N THR A 76 18.99 -3.87 0.72
CA THR A 76 18.65 -2.47 0.50
C THR A 76 17.96 -2.28 -0.84
N HIS A 77 17.06 -1.30 -0.91
CA HIS A 77 16.51 -0.77 -2.16
C HIS A 77 17.02 0.65 -2.38
N THR A 78 17.48 0.98 -3.58
CA THR A 78 18.02 2.32 -3.88
C THR A 78 16.97 3.34 -4.30
N ASN A 79 15.84 2.87 -4.85
CA ASN A 79 14.78 3.69 -5.45
C ASN A 79 13.36 3.31 -4.97
N GLN A 80 13.27 2.60 -3.86
CA GLN A 80 12.03 2.01 -3.39
C GLN A 80 11.87 2.21 -1.89
N GLU A 81 10.68 2.61 -1.45
CA GLU A 81 10.25 2.54 -0.05
C GLU A 81 9.44 1.27 0.18
N GLU A 82 9.60 0.65 1.34
CA GLU A 82 8.91 -0.59 1.69
C GLU A 82 8.16 -0.46 3.01
N LEU A 83 6.87 -0.79 2.99
CA LEU A 83 6.00 -0.85 4.16
C LEU A 83 5.68 -2.30 4.49
N ILE A 84 5.99 -2.73 5.72
CA ILE A 84 5.60 -4.03 6.28
C ILE A 84 4.51 -3.80 7.33
N ILE A 85 3.42 -4.60 7.28
CA ILE A 85 2.37 -4.61 8.31
C ILE A 85 2.14 -6.04 8.78
N VAL A 86 2.35 -6.30 10.07
CA VAL A 86 2.15 -7.64 10.63
C VAL A 86 0.66 -7.95 10.74
N LYS A 87 0.24 -9.05 10.11
CA LYS A 87 -1.14 -9.57 10.18
C LYS A 87 -1.30 -10.55 11.35
N GLU A 88 -0.32 -11.45 11.53
CA GLU A 88 -0.39 -12.54 12.53
C GLU A 88 1.03 -12.92 12.98
N GLY A 89 1.16 -13.35 14.23
CA GLY A 89 2.43 -13.84 14.78
C GLY A 89 3.35 -12.74 15.29
N LEU A 90 4.64 -13.05 15.36
CA LEU A 90 5.67 -12.17 15.88
C LEU A 90 6.83 -12.04 14.88
N LEU A 91 7.01 -10.87 14.33
CA LEU A 91 8.05 -10.57 13.35
C LEU A 91 9.13 -9.69 14.01
N LYS A 92 10.39 -10.13 13.99
CA LYS A 92 11.53 -9.26 14.30
C LYS A 92 11.94 -8.57 13.01
N VAL A 93 11.79 -7.26 12.96
CA VAL A 93 12.27 -6.44 11.84
C VAL A 93 13.47 -5.66 12.28
N THR A 94 14.50 -5.60 11.44
CA THR A 94 15.73 -4.82 11.65
C THR A 94 15.86 -3.81 10.51
N ILE A 95 16.07 -2.54 10.82
CA ILE A 95 16.38 -1.47 9.87
C ILE A 95 17.58 -0.70 10.37
N LYS A 96 18.63 -0.50 9.56
CA LYS A 96 19.87 0.20 9.92
C LYS A 96 20.46 -0.35 11.25
N GLY A 97 20.43 -1.66 11.44
CA GLY A 97 20.92 -2.31 12.66
C GLY A 97 20.02 -2.21 13.89
N VAL A 98 18.95 -1.39 13.86
CA VAL A 98 17.96 -1.30 14.93
C VAL A 98 16.89 -2.35 14.76
N SER A 99 16.67 -3.19 15.77
CA SER A 99 15.67 -4.26 15.72
C SER A 99 14.49 -3.98 16.62
N LYS A 100 13.29 -4.37 16.18
CA LYS A 100 12.06 -4.37 16.99
C LYS A 100 11.24 -5.63 16.76
N LEU A 101 10.63 -6.14 17.81
CA LEU A 101 9.62 -7.19 17.72
C LEU A 101 8.27 -6.53 17.43
N LEU A 102 7.67 -6.89 16.31
CA LEU A 102 6.37 -6.38 15.85
C LEU A 102 5.33 -7.49 15.95
N SER A 103 4.21 -7.20 16.60
CA SER A 103 3.04 -8.06 16.68
C SER A 103 1.93 -7.61 15.72
N ALA A 104 0.79 -8.31 15.70
CA ALA A 104 -0.33 -8.01 14.80
C ALA A 104 -0.76 -6.53 14.85
N GLY A 105 -0.71 -5.85 13.71
CA GLY A 105 -0.95 -4.42 13.54
C GLY A 105 0.30 -3.55 13.67
N GLY A 106 1.42 -4.10 14.11
CA GLY A 106 2.73 -3.41 14.08
C GLY A 106 3.23 -3.24 12.65
N LEU A 107 3.98 -2.17 12.42
CA LEU A 107 4.52 -1.83 11.11
C LEU A 107 6.00 -1.50 11.14
N ALA A 108 6.64 -1.70 9.99
CA ALA A 108 7.96 -1.20 9.65
C ALA A 108 7.88 -0.44 8.32
N TYR A 109 8.57 0.67 8.23
CA TYR A 109 8.66 1.46 7.00
C TYR A 109 10.12 1.81 6.74
N SER A 110 10.64 1.29 5.63
CA SER A 110 12.05 1.43 5.24
C SER A 110 12.20 2.45 4.12
N LEU A 111 13.10 3.41 4.30
CA LEU A 111 13.48 4.37 3.28
C LEU A 111 14.51 3.77 2.29
N PRO A 112 14.64 4.34 1.07
CA PRO A 112 15.68 3.94 0.12
C PRO A 112 17.09 4.09 0.74
N GLY A 113 17.94 3.08 0.53
CA GLY A 113 19.29 3.02 1.08
C GLY A 113 19.38 2.37 2.46
N ASP A 114 18.30 2.25 3.20
CA ASP A 114 18.31 1.62 4.52
C ASP A 114 18.31 0.10 4.41
N GLU A 115 19.37 -0.55 4.91
CA GLU A 115 19.40 -2.01 5.01
C GLU A 115 18.32 -2.48 5.98
N HIS A 116 17.51 -3.43 5.52
CA HIS A 116 16.43 -4.01 6.31
C HIS A 116 16.23 -5.50 6.07
N GLY A 117 15.60 -6.16 7.05
CA GLY A 117 15.27 -7.57 6.99
C GLY A 117 14.27 -7.95 8.06
N ALA A 118 13.59 -9.07 7.83
CA ALA A 118 12.55 -9.57 8.71
C ALA A 118 12.70 -11.08 8.94
N ILE A 119 12.53 -11.52 10.19
CA ILE A 119 12.55 -12.92 10.59
C ILE A 119 11.36 -13.22 11.49
N ASN A 120 10.74 -14.38 11.32
CA ASN A 120 9.74 -14.87 12.26
C ASN A 120 10.40 -15.23 13.60
N ALA A 121 10.22 -14.41 14.62
CA ALA A 121 10.76 -14.60 15.97
C ALA A 121 9.79 -15.34 16.91
N GLY A 122 8.61 -15.73 16.40
CA GLY A 122 7.59 -16.45 17.14
C GLY A 122 7.77 -17.99 17.11
N LYS A 123 6.91 -18.68 17.87
CA LYS A 123 6.81 -20.14 17.90
C LYS A 123 5.78 -20.70 16.91
N SER A 124 4.97 -19.84 16.30
CA SER A 124 3.98 -20.14 15.26
C SER A 124 4.34 -19.39 13.98
N LYS A 125 3.57 -19.61 12.89
CA LYS A 125 3.75 -18.83 11.65
C LYS A 125 3.65 -17.32 11.92
N ALA A 126 4.41 -16.53 11.16
CA ALA A 126 4.22 -15.08 11.06
C ALA A 126 3.70 -14.75 9.66
N VAL A 127 2.68 -13.90 9.61
CA VAL A 127 2.04 -13.45 8.37
C VAL A 127 2.09 -11.93 8.33
N TYR A 128 2.56 -11.36 7.23
CA TYR A 128 2.67 -9.91 7.08
C TYR A 128 2.49 -9.46 5.63
N TYR A 129 1.95 -8.27 5.48
CA TYR A 129 1.87 -7.58 4.20
C TYR A 129 3.17 -6.84 3.93
N VAL A 130 3.53 -6.78 2.67
CA VAL A 130 4.59 -5.92 2.14
C VAL A 130 3.98 -5.06 1.07
N VAL A 131 4.20 -3.75 1.13
CA VAL A 131 3.85 -2.81 0.06
C VAL A 131 5.12 -2.06 -0.34
N LYS A 132 5.45 -2.12 -1.62
CA LYS A 132 6.64 -1.50 -2.21
C LYS A 132 6.22 -0.38 -3.14
N TYR A 133 6.88 0.76 -2.99
CA TYR A 133 6.60 1.97 -3.75
C TYR A 133 7.84 2.35 -4.56
N THR A 134 7.69 2.45 -5.88
CA THR A 134 8.73 2.93 -6.79
C THR A 134 8.21 4.15 -7.53
N THR A 135 8.89 5.28 -7.39
CA THR A 135 8.49 6.54 -8.03
C THR A 135 9.08 6.71 -9.43
N HIS A 136 8.45 7.54 -10.28
CA HIS A 136 9.04 8.07 -11.50
C HIS A 136 10.08 9.16 -11.24
N ASN A 137 9.99 9.81 -10.06
CA ASN A 137 10.83 10.93 -9.68
C ASN A 137 12.15 10.48 -9.05
N GLN A 138 13.09 11.41 -8.91
CA GLN A 138 14.31 11.15 -8.18
C GLN A 138 14.03 10.99 -6.68
N VAL A 139 14.73 10.05 -6.06
CA VAL A 139 14.71 9.83 -4.61
C VAL A 139 15.38 11.02 -3.91
N ASN A 140 14.68 11.61 -2.95
CA ASN A 140 15.22 12.64 -2.07
C ASN A 140 15.53 12.05 -0.69
N ALA A 141 16.69 11.40 -0.55
CA ALA A 141 17.10 10.74 0.68
C ALA A 141 17.19 11.72 1.88
N GLU A 142 17.72 12.93 1.65
CA GLU A 142 17.84 13.96 2.68
C GLU A 142 16.48 14.37 3.24
N ARG A 143 15.47 14.57 2.39
CA ARG A 143 14.09 14.83 2.81
C ARG A 143 13.55 13.71 3.71
N GLY A 144 13.77 12.46 3.32
CA GLY A 144 13.33 11.30 4.10
C GLY A 144 13.95 11.24 5.49
N GLU A 145 15.27 11.43 5.59
CA GLU A 145 15.98 11.44 6.87
C GLU A 145 15.54 12.63 7.76
N HIS A 146 15.46 13.83 7.24
CA HIS A 146 14.99 15.02 7.97
C HIS A 146 13.54 14.91 8.44
N SER A 147 12.73 14.10 7.77
CA SER A 147 11.33 13.84 8.15
C SER A 147 11.17 12.73 9.20
N GLY A 148 12.28 12.20 9.73
CA GLY A 148 12.29 11.22 10.82
C GLY A 148 12.71 9.81 10.40
N GLY A 149 13.25 9.60 9.20
CA GLY A 149 13.88 8.35 8.77
C GLY A 149 12.93 7.15 8.68
N SER A 150 13.50 5.95 8.72
CA SER A 150 12.73 4.70 8.75
C SER A 150 12.02 4.49 10.09
N ILE A 151 10.92 3.73 10.11
CA ILE A 151 10.04 3.56 11.28
C ILE A 151 9.91 2.09 11.64
N LEU A 152 9.95 1.80 12.95
CA LEU A 152 9.54 0.54 13.57
C LEU A 152 8.53 0.88 14.69
N GLN A 153 7.27 0.48 14.54
CA GLN A 153 6.21 0.88 15.47
C GLN A 153 5.21 -0.25 15.72
N ASN A 154 4.89 -0.53 16.99
CA ASN A 154 3.85 -1.47 17.36
C ASN A 154 2.47 -0.82 17.38
N TRP A 155 1.42 -1.66 17.27
CA TRP A 155 0.01 -1.25 17.26
C TRP A 155 -0.39 -0.33 18.41
N ASN A 156 0.15 -0.55 19.60
CA ASN A 156 -0.22 0.17 20.82
C ASN A 156 0.60 1.44 21.08
N GLU A 157 1.58 1.76 20.24
CA GLU A 157 2.43 2.94 20.43
C GLU A 157 1.79 4.24 19.92
N PRO A 158 1.06 4.26 18.81
CA PRO A 158 0.37 5.48 18.40
C PRO A 158 -0.72 5.88 19.40
N LYS A 159 -0.86 7.18 19.58
CA LYS A 159 -1.98 7.73 20.36
C LYS A 159 -3.31 7.34 19.71
N VAL A 160 -4.29 7.02 20.55
CA VAL A 160 -5.66 6.73 20.14
C VAL A 160 -6.51 7.98 20.36
N ASP A 161 -7.08 8.50 19.29
CA ASP A 161 -8.05 9.58 19.33
C ASP A 161 -9.45 8.99 19.14
N LYS A 162 -10.32 9.18 20.14
CA LYS A 162 -11.72 8.74 20.07
C LYS A 162 -12.53 9.71 19.24
N THR A 163 -13.46 9.16 18.46
CA THR A 163 -14.42 9.91 17.62
C THR A 163 -15.83 9.45 17.92
N ASP A 164 -16.84 10.16 17.43
CA ASP A 164 -18.25 9.76 17.49
C ASP A 164 -18.56 8.44 16.77
N ARG A 165 -17.71 8.05 15.81
CA ARG A 165 -17.84 6.82 14.99
C ARG A 165 -16.95 5.68 15.42
N GLY A 166 -16.05 5.90 16.39
CA GLY A 166 -15.09 4.91 16.83
C GLY A 166 -13.79 5.50 17.33
N GLU A 167 -12.65 5.09 16.75
CA GLU A 167 -11.34 5.60 17.14
C GLU A 167 -10.36 5.64 15.95
N ARG A 168 -9.36 6.51 16.04
CA ARG A 168 -8.27 6.65 15.07
C ARG A 168 -6.92 6.52 15.75
N ARG A 169 -5.96 5.87 15.07
CA ARG A 169 -4.54 5.78 15.44
C ARG A 169 -3.72 6.39 14.33
N GLN A 170 -2.99 7.46 14.59
CA GLN A 170 -2.08 8.08 13.62
C GLN A 170 -0.69 7.46 13.78
N PHE A 171 -0.23 6.70 12.78
CA PHE A 171 1.13 6.17 12.77
C PHE A 171 2.12 7.25 12.34
N PHE A 172 1.90 7.85 11.18
CA PHE A 172 2.65 9.01 10.73
C PHE A 172 1.87 9.81 9.68
N ASN A 173 2.22 11.09 9.55
CA ASN A 173 1.75 11.98 8.47
C ASN A 173 2.89 12.96 8.20
N ARG A 174 3.67 12.72 7.13
CA ARG A 174 4.91 13.43 6.88
C ARG A 174 5.35 13.31 5.43
N THR A 175 6.41 14.04 5.06
CA THR A 175 7.17 13.79 3.84
C THR A 175 8.03 12.53 3.99
N THR A 176 8.44 11.93 2.88
CA THR A 176 9.37 10.79 2.83
C THR A 176 10.40 11.01 1.73
N SER A 177 11.23 10.02 1.44
CA SER A 177 12.19 10.12 0.34
C SER A 177 11.49 10.15 -1.03
N LEU A 178 10.35 9.48 -1.18
CA LEU A 178 9.57 9.41 -2.43
C LEU A 178 8.40 10.38 -2.46
N PHE A 179 7.75 10.63 -1.32
CA PHE A 179 6.48 11.35 -1.24
C PHE A 179 6.62 12.73 -0.59
N GLU A 180 5.92 13.72 -1.14
CA GLU A 180 5.74 15.02 -0.50
C GLU A 180 4.77 14.94 0.67
N LYS A 181 3.88 13.95 0.64
CA LYS A 181 2.99 13.60 1.74
C LYS A 181 2.73 12.11 1.75
N PHE A 182 2.94 11.49 2.91
CA PHE A 182 2.49 10.14 3.19
C PHE A 182 1.80 10.14 4.56
N ASP A 183 0.48 9.89 4.55
CA ASP A 183 -0.34 9.73 5.75
C ASP A 183 -0.62 8.25 5.95
N MET A 184 -0.31 7.71 7.12
CA MET A 184 -0.67 6.37 7.52
C MET A 184 -1.38 6.37 8.85
N HIS A 185 -2.60 5.90 8.87
CA HIS A 185 -3.39 5.75 10.08
C HIS A 185 -4.23 4.46 10.06
N ALA A 186 -4.77 4.11 11.22
CA ALA A 186 -5.79 3.07 11.33
C ALA A 186 -7.05 3.67 11.94
N THR A 187 -8.20 3.26 11.40
CA THR A 187 -9.52 3.65 11.89
C THR A 187 -10.27 2.41 12.35
N THR A 188 -10.88 2.50 13.51
CA THR A 188 -11.84 1.51 14.01
C THR A 188 -13.22 2.15 13.99
N LEU A 189 -14.15 1.59 13.22
CA LEU A 189 -15.54 2.04 13.12
C LEU A 189 -16.47 1.16 13.95
N GLN A 190 -17.40 1.78 14.64
CA GLN A 190 -18.51 1.09 15.29
C GLN A 190 -19.41 0.42 14.25
N LYS A 191 -20.22 -0.55 14.70
CA LYS A 191 -21.21 -1.23 13.86
C LYS A 191 -22.13 -0.23 13.16
N GLY A 192 -22.28 -0.37 11.83
CA GLY A 192 -23.12 0.49 11.00
C GLY A 192 -22.58 1.91 10.75
N ALA A 193 -21.40 2.22 11.28
CA ALA A 193 -20.82 3.55 11.07
C ALA A 193 -20.18 3.65 9.66
N VAL A 194 -20.36 4.82 9.04
CA VAL A 194 -19.71 5.22 7.79
C VAL A 194 -18.46 6.03 8.13
N SER A 195 -17.35 5.78 7.45
CA SER A 195 -16.09 6.52 7.68
C SER A 195 -16.25 8.02 7.41
N HIS A 196 -16.89 8.35 6.30
CA HIS A 196 -17.22 9.70 5.83
C HIS A 196 -18.22 9.60 4.68
N LEU A 197 -18.86 10.70 4.32
CA LEU A 197 -19.64 10.81 3.08
C LEU A 197 -18.74 10.56 1.87
N PRO A 198 -19.27 10.07 0.74
CA PRO A 198 -18.50 9.90 -0.49
C PRO A 198 -17.76 11.19 -0.86
N HIS A 199 -16.47 11.07 -1.09
CA HIS A 199 -15.58 12.19 -1.43
C HIS A 199 -14.47 11.75 -2.38
N THR A 200 -13.73 12.72 -2.91
CA THR A 200 -12.55 12.51 -3.74
C THR A 200 -11.37 13.27 -3.16
N HIS A 201 -10.16 12.80 -3.41
CA HIS A 201 -8.93 13.52 -3.11
C HIS A 201 -7.85 13.26 -4.16
N ARG A 202 -6.78 14.05 -4.11
CA ARG A 202 -5.65 13.95 -5.05
C ARG A 202 -4.72 12.78 -4.74
N GLN A 203 -4.66 12.37 -3.48
CA GLN A 203 -3.83 11.26 -3.05
C GLN A 203 -4.34 9.96 -3.66
N GLU A 204 -3.42 9.07 -4.02
CA GLU A 204 -3.73 7.66 -4.17
C GLU A 204 -3.82 7.04 -2.78
N GLU A 205 -4.65 6.02 -2.62
CA GLU A 205 -4.92 5.42 -1.32
C GLU A 205 -4.97 3.89 -1.39
N ILE A 206 -4.41 3.25 -0.37
CA ILE A 206 -4.68 1.85 -0.05
C ILE A 206 -5.43 1.78 1.27
N ILE A 207 -6.52 1.00 1.29
CA ILE A 207 -7.21 0.59 2.50
C ILE A 207 -6.98 -0.90 2.71
N LEU A 208 -6.44 -1.29 3.85
CA LEU A 208 -6.21 -2.68 4.24
C LEU A 208 -7.11 -3.03 5.42
N ILE A 209 -8.03 -3.97 5.22
CA ILE A 209 -8.97 -4.38 6.27
C ILE A 209 -8.25 -5.28 7.28
N LYS A 210 -8.04 -4.76 8.49
CA LYS A 210 -7.40 -5.50 9.59
C LYS A 210 -8.38 -6.50 10.23
N SER A 211 -9.63 -6.08 10.46
CA SER A 211 -10.67 -6.90 11.07
C SER A 211 -12.06 -6.43 10.71
N GLY A 212 -13.04 -7.33 10.74
CA GLY A 212 -14.45 -7.05 10.44
C GLY A 212 -14.78 -7.15 8.96
N ASN A 213 -15.99 -6.64 8.61
CA ASN A 213 -16.52 -6.64 7.25
C ASN A 213 -16.99 -5.23 6.90
N VAL A 214 -16.78 -4.83 5.67
CA VAL A 214 -17.15 -3.51 5.17
C VAL A 214 -17.85 -3.59 3.82
N SER A 215 -18.59 -2.54 3.49
CA SER A 215 -19.00 -2.20 2.13
C SER A 215 -18.15 -1.02 1.70
N MET A 216 -17.36 -1.21 0.63
CA MET A 216 -16.57 -0.16 0.01
C MET A 216 -17.30 0.40 -1.20
N GLN A 217 -17.68 1.67 -1.13
CA GLN A 217 -18.18 2.39 -2.28
C GLN A 217 -17.01 2.85 -3.15
N ILE A 218 -17.06 2.56 -4.45
CA ILE A 218 -16.12 3.04 -5.48
C ILE A 218 -16.96 3.57 -6.64
N GLY A 219 -16.94 4.88 -6.87
CA GLY A 219 -17.91 5.52 -7.76
C GLY A 219 -19.33 5.28 -7.25
N ASP A 220 -20.20 4.78 -8.13
CA ASP A 220 -21.60 4.47 -7.82
C ASP A 220 -21.84 3.00 -7.39
N LYS A 221 -20.78 2.20 -7.25
CA LYS A 221 -20.87 0.77 -6.96
C LYS A 221 -20.35 0.45 -5.55
N HIS A 222 -20.98 -0.55 -4.92
CA HIS A 222 -20.61 -1.06 -3.62
C HIS A 222 -19.97 -2.46 -3.74
N TYR A 223 -18.86 -2.65 -3.06
CA TYR A 223 -18.09 -3.89 -3.07
C TYR A 223 -17.87 -4.38 -1.64
N PRO A 224 -18.22 -5.64 -1.32
CA PRO A 224 -17.90 -6.21 -0.03
C PRO A 224 -16.41 -6.44 0.10
N ALA A 225 -15.88 -6.14 1.30
CA ALA A 225 -14.53 -6.49 1.70
C ALA A 225 -14.49 -6.97 3.15
N ALA A 226 -13.54 -7.84 3.47
CA ALA A 226 -13.40 -8.49 4.77
C ALA A 226 -11.96 -8.42 5.27
N ALA A 227 -11.74 -8.90 6.50
CA ALA A 227 -10.40 -8.96 7.10
C ALA A 227 -9.38 -9.64 6.18
N GLY A 228 -8.33 -8.93 5.84
CA GLY A 228 -7.27 -9.36 4.93
C GLY A 228 -7.36 -8.78 3.52
N ASP A 229 -8.50 -8.26 3.11
CA ASP A 229 -8.66 -7.65 1.80
C ASP A 229 -7.98 -6.29 1.72
N LEU A 230 -7.47 -5.98 0.53
CA LEU A 230 -6.84 -4.72 0.19
C LEU A 230 -7.68 -3.99 -0.87
N ILE A 231 -7.84 -2.69 -0.70
CA ILE A 231 -8.56 -1.84 -1.64
C ILE A 231 -7.58 -0.80 -2.16
N PHE A 232 -7.49 -0.64 -3.46
CA PHE A 232 -6.71 0.43 -4.09
C PHE A 232 -7.63 1.46 -4.73
N LEU A 233 -7.34 2.73 -4.49
CA LEU A 233 -8.09 3.90 -4.95
C LEU A 233 -7.13 4.87 -5.65
N PRO A 234 -7.16 4.98 -6.99
CA PRO A 234 -6.44 6.01 -7.71
C PRO A 234 -6.94 7.42 -7.38
N THR A 235 -6.14 8.43 -7.73
CA THR A 235 -6.49 9.86 -7.65
C THR A 235 -7.89 10.15 -8.18
N GLY A 236 -8.68 10.89 -7.42
CA GLY A 236 -9.96 11.46 -7.84
C GLY A 236 -11.14 10.48 -7.93
N VAL A 237 -10.97 9.24 -7.51
CA VAL A 237 -12.07 8.26 -7.49
C VAL A 237 -12.99 8.54 -6.30
N PRO A 238 -14.32 8.77 -6.51
CA PRO A 238 -15.27 8.92 -5.41
C PRO A 238 -15.36 7.63 -4.60
N HIS A 239 -15.25 7.73 -3.28
CA HIS A 239 -15.27 6.56 -2.41
C HIS A 239 -15.78 6.87 -1.00
N ALA A 240 -16.29 5.83 -0.33
CA ALA A 240 -16.67 5.80 1.09
C ALA A 240 -16.62 4.37 1.61
N LEU A 241 -16.47 4.21 2.92
CA LEU A 241 -16.43 2.90 3.57
C LEU A 241 -17.44 2.85 4.71
N GLU A 242 -18.26 1.80 4.74
CA GLU A 242 -19.24 1.50 5.77
C GLU A 242 -18.90 0.19 6.47
N ASN A 243 -19.02 0.16 7.81
CA ASN A 243 -18.93 -1.07 8.58
C ASN A 243 -20.24 -1.85 8.49
N THR A 244 -20.27 -2.93 7.72
CA THR A 244 -21.44 -3.82 7.55
C THR A 244 -21.39 -5.07 8.45
N GLY A 245 -20.37 -5.18 9.30
CA GLY A 245 -20.20 -6.29 10.23
C GLY A 245 -21.13 -6.23 11.44
N SER A 246 -21.17 -7.30 12.23
CA SER A 246 -21.94 -7.39 13.49
C SER A 246 -21.27 -6.68 14.68
N GLY A 247 -19.97 -6.36 14.57
CA GLY A 247 -19.15 -5.68 15.57
C GLY A 247 -18.38 -4.52 14.99
N THR A 248 -17.29 -4.13 15.63
CA THR A 248 -16.37 -3.11 15.11
C THR A 248 -15.59 -3.62 13.91
N THR A 249 -15.24 -2.71 13.00
CA THR A 249 -14.31 -2.96 11.89
C THR A 249 -13.09 -2.07 12.05
N THR A 250 -11.91 -2.63 11.82
CA THR A 250 -10.66 -1.87 11.83
C THR A 250 -9.96 -2.00 10.49
N TYR A 251 -9.49 -0.89 9.95
CA TYR A 251 -8.70 -0.86 8.72
C TYR A 251 -7.54 0.13 8.84
N PHE A 252 -6.48 -0.12 8.08
CA PHE A 252 -5.44 0.86 7.79
C PHE A 252 -5.83 1.64 6.55
N ALA A 253 -5.54 2.94 6.54
CA ALA A 253 -5.57 3.80 5.37
C ALA A 253 -4.19 4.42 5.21
N PHE A 254 -3.62 4.29 4.03
CA PHE A 254 -2.36 4.94 3.67
C PHE A 254 -2.52 5.67 2.35
N GLN A 255 -2.25 6.99 2.40
CA GLN A 255 -2.47 7.96 1.34
C GLN A 255 -1.16 8.66 1.02
N TRP A 256 -0.84 8.78 -0.27
CA TRP A 256 0.38 9.44 -0.73
C TRP A 256 0.17 10.34 -1.94
N GLN A 257 1.07 11.32 -2.11
CA GLN A 257 1.18 12.18 -3.29
C GLN A 257 2.61 12.66 -3.48
#